data_9b2649abdfbffaaa53103c7b8034925c
#
_entry.id   9b2649abdfbffaaa53103c7b8034925c
#
_cell.length_a   1.000
_cell.length_b   1.000
_cell.length_c   1.000
_cell.angle_alpha   90.00
_cell.angle_beta   90.00
_cell.angle_gamma   90.00
#
_symmetry.space_group_name_H-M   'P 1'
#
loop_
_entity.id
_entity.type
_entity.pdbx_description
1 polymer ?
#
loop_
_entity_poly.entity_id
_entity_poly.type
_entity_poly.pdbx_seq_one_letter_code
_entity_poly.pdbx_strand_id
1 'polypeptide(L)'
;MIYFSNYKIGLEDIGRNNEATNKALLAIMQDIACLHSASVGYGVLEIETKKRAWMLLDWKMEVIKRPKYNDDIKVETWSRKVERLYAYRDFQIKDKEGNIIVIGTSRWIFVDTDRRRPVRLTADIADLYESETDKNVFTDIPIKKKWKILSVEITFLRRTIVFKEEILI
;
A
#
# COMPACT_ATOMS: atom_id res chain seq x y z
N MET A 1 12.72 7.31 -4.73
CA MET A 1 13.27 5.92 -4.68
C MET A 1 12.19 4.89 -5.01
N ILE A 2 12.50 3.96 -5.96
CA ILE A 2 11.61 2.83 -6.29
C ILE A 2 12.08 1.61 -5.52
N TYR A 3 11.20 1.06 -4.69
CA TYR A 3 11.43 -0.19 -3.98
C TYR A 3 10.82 -1.35 -4.74
N PHE A 4 11.47 -2.51 -4.79
CA PHE A 4 10.96 -3.68 -5.50
C PHE A 4 11.24 -4.99 -4.76
N SER A 5 10.43 -5.99 -5.05
CA SER A 5 10.62 -7.38 -4.61
C SER A 5 10.13 -8.32 -5.70
N ASN A 6 10.76 -9.49 -5.77
CA ASN A 6 10.26 -10.58 -6.60
C ASN A 6 9.33 -11.46 -5.78
N TYR A 7 8.26 -11.93 -6.41
CA TYR A 7 7.24 -12.74 -5.77
C TYR A 7 6.83 -13.88 -6.73
N LYS A 8 6.48 -15.02 -6.17
CA LYS A 8 5.94 -16.15 -6.92
C LYS A 8 4.50 -16.37 -6.51
N ILE A 9 3.57 -16.41 -7.46
CA ILE A 9 2.15 -16.63 -7.19
C ILE A 9 1.95 -18.03 -6.63
N GLY A 10 1.57 -18.11 -5.38
CA GLY A 10 1.34 -19.36 -4.65
C GLY A 10 -0.11 -19.85 -4.73
N LEU A 11 -0.34 -21.00 -4.12
CA LEU A 11 -1.67 -21.61 -4.07
C LEU A 11 -2.70 -20.76 -3.34
N GLU A 12 -2.29 -20.02 -2.30
CA GLU A 12 -3.17 -19.16 -1.50
C GLU A 12 -3.58 -17.88 -2.23
N ASP A 13 -2.84 -17.51 -3.27
CA ASP A 13 -3.07 -16.29 -4.04
C ASP A 13 -4.16 -16.45 -5.10
N ILE A 14 -4.46 -17.68 -5.50
CA ILE A 14 -5.30 -17.97 -6.66
C ILE A 14 -6.75 -18.30 -6.30
N GLY A 15 -7.63 -18.05 -7.26
CA GLY A 15 -9.03 -18.46 -7.25
C GLY A 15 -9.28 -19.71 -8.12
N ARG A 16 -10.57 -19.96 -8.44
CA ARG A 16 -11.03 -21.14 -9.18
C ARG A 16 -10.42 -21.30 -10.59
N ASN A 17 -9.95 -20.19 -11.18
CA ASN A 17 -9.40 -20.21 -12.54
C ASN A 17 -7.85 -20.32 -12.56
N ASN A 18 -7.23 -20.67 -11.43
CA ASN A 18 -5.78 -20.64 -11.25
C ASN A 18 -5.16 -19.24 -11.44
N GLU A 19 -5.95 -18.20 -11.35
CA GLU A 19 -5.53 -16.80 -11.48
C GLU A 19 -5.52 -16.10 -10.13
N ALA A 20 -4.56 -15.18 -9.94
CA ALA A 20 -4.45 -14.40 -8.73
C ALA A 20 -5.73 -13.60 -8.46
N THR A 21 -6.21 -13.66 -7.23
CA THR A 21 -7.39 -12.90 -6.79
C THR A 21 -7.07 -11.42 -6.57
N ASN A 22 -8.07 -10.56 -6.60
CA ASN A 22 -7.87 -9.15 -6.23
C ASN A 22 -7.36 -9.01 -4.79
N LYS A 23 -7.85 -9.88 -3.88
CA LYS A 23 -7.38 -9.91 -2.49
C LYS A 23 -5.88 -10.20 -2.40
N ALA A 24 -5.40 -11.21 -3.13
CA ALA A 24 -3.98 -11.55 -3.16
C ALA A 24 -3.13 -10.42 -3.74
N LEU A 25 -3.54 -9.85 -4.88
CA LEU A 25 -2.82 -8.74 -5.51
C LEU A 25 -2.74 -7.52 -4.58
N LEU A 26 -3.82 -7.18 -3.87
CA LEU A 26 -3.80 -6.09 -2.88
C LEU A 26 -2.90 -6.43 -1.69
N ALA A 27 -2.93 -7.67 -1.19
CA ALA A 27 -2.06 -8.11 -0.10
C ALA A 27 -0.57 -8.01 -0.47
N ILE A 28 -0.19 -8.47 -1.67
CA ILE A 28 1.18 -8.38 -2.20
C ILE A 28 1.62 -6.92 -2.31
N MET A 29 0.77 -6.03 -2.84
CA MET A 29 1.07 -4.59 -2.93
C MET A 29 1.17 -3.93 -1.55
N GLN A 30 0.35 -4.33 -0.59
CA GLN A 30 0.43 -3.82 0.77
C GLN A 30 1.71 -4.29 1.47
N ASP A 31 2.08 -5.54 1.28
CA ASP A 31 3.29 -6.11 1.88
C ASP A 31 4.56 -5.38 1.40
N ILE A 32 4.69 -5.17 0.10
CA ILE A 32 5.83 -4.41 -0.43
C ILE A 32 5.85 -2.95 0.05
N ALA A 33 4.69 -2.34 0.29
CA ALA A 33 4.62 -1.01 0.88
C ALA A 33 5.14 -1.00 2.33
N CYS A 34 4.83 -2.05 3.10
CA CYS A 34 5.35 -2.25 4.46
C CYS A 34 6.86 -2.49 4.45
N LEU A 35 7.38 -3.31 3.53
CA LEU A 35 8.81 -3.55 3.36
C LEU A 35 9.57 -2.28 2.98
N HIS A 36 9.05 -1.47 2.06
CA HIS A 36 9.63 -0.17 1.74
C HIS A 36 9.64 0.74 2.97
N SER A 37 8.56 0.78 3.76
CA SER A 37 8.52 1.58 4.99
C SER A 37 9.50 1.06 6.04
N ALA A 38 9.70 -0.26 6.13
CA ALA A 38 10.70 -0.86 7.01
C ALA A 38 12.12 -0.47 6.60
N SER A 39 12.42 -0.41 5.29
CA SER A 39 13.75 -0.03 4.80
C SER A 39 14.15 1.41 5.16
N VAL A 40 13.17 2.28 5.43
CA VAL A 40 13.38 3.66 5.89
C VAL A 40 13.09 3.84 7.39
N GLY A 41 12.93 2.74 8.13
CA GLY A 41 12.77 2.72 9.60
C GLY A 41 11.36 3.09 10.10
N TYR A 42 10.33 2.92 9.27
CA TYR A 42 8.92 3.13 9.63
C TYR A 42 8.04 1.93 9.25
N GLY A 43 8.58 0.72 9.40
CA GLY A 43 7.86 -0.53 9.21
C GLY A 43 7.03 -0.95 10.42
N VAL A 44 6.50 -2.16 10.35
CA VAL A 44 5.61 -2.72 11.39
C VAL A 44 6.35 -2.94 12.71
N LEU A 45 7.64 -3.33 12.66
CA LEU A 45 8.44 -3.60 13.86
C LEU A 45 8.80 -2.34 14.63
N GLU A 46 8.88 -1.18 13.96
CA GLU A 46 9.21 0.10 14.56
C GLU A 46 8.00 0.82 15.19
N ILE A 47 6.78 0.31 15.00
CA ILE A 47 5.55 0.95 15.52
C ILE A 47 5.60 1.12 17.02
N GLU A 48 6.04 0.09 17.73
CA GLU A 48 6.06 0.10 19.21
C GLU A 48 7.05 1.12 19.76
N THR A 49 8.22 1.23 19.15
CA THR A 49 9.29 2.14 19.60
C THR A 49 9.06 3.57 19.16
N LYS A 50 8.61 3.78 17.92
CA LYS A 50 8.40 5.12 17.35
C LYS A 50 7.03 5.69 17.66
N LYS A 51 6.09 4.87 18.13
CA LYS A 51 4.68 5.25 18.38
C LYS A 51 4.05 5.88 17.14
N ARG A 52 4.40 5.37 15.96
CA ARG A 52 3.95 5.85 14.67
C ARG A 52 3.61 4.68 13.77
N ALA A 53 2.50 4.81 13.02
CA ALA A 53 2.07 3.80 12.06
C ALA A 53 1.51 4.45 10.79
N TRP A 54 1.73 3.79 9.66
CA TRP A 54 1.03 4.10 8.43
C TRP A 54 -0.33 3.40 8.41
N MET A 55 -1.38 4.15 8.11
CA MET A 55 -2.72 3.61 7.91
C MET A 55 -3.19 3.85 6.49
N LEU A 56 -3.61 2.78 5.85
CA LEU A 56 -4.20 2.80 4.52
C LEU A 56 -5.62 3.37 4.58
N LEU A 57 -5.95 4.28 3.67
CA LEU A 57 -7.28 4.86 3.56
C LEU A 57 -8.07 4.28 2.39
N ASP A 58 -7.44 4.23 1.23
CA ASP A 58 -8.10 3.75 0.01
C ASP A 58 -7.11 3.25 -1.04
N TRP A 59 -7.64 2.45 -1.96
CA TRP A 59 -6.96 1.86 -3.09
C TRP A 59 -7.71 2.11 -4.39
N LYS A 60 -6.91 2.20 -5.46
CA LYS A 60 -7.37 1.93 -6.81
C LYS A 60 -6.41 0.98 -7.46
N MET A 61 -6.92 -0.08 -8.06
CA MET A 61 -6.15 -1.10 -8.77
C MET A 61 -6.79 -1.38 -10.12
N GLU A 62 -5.96 -1.52 -11.14
CA GLU A 62 -6.34 -1.99 -12.46
C GLU A 62 -5.53 -3.22 -12.80
N VAL A 63 -6.21 -4.31 -13.17
CA VAL A 63 -5.60 -5.56 -13.58
C VAL A 63 -5.68 -5.66 -15.10
N ILE A 64 -4.52 -5.52 -15.76
CA ILE A 64 -4.38 -5.60 -17.22
C ILE A 64 -4.34 -7.06 -17.66
N LYS A 65 -3.56 -7.87 -16.94
CA LYS A 65 -3.43 -9.31 -17.14
C LYS A 65 -3.27 -9.99 -15.78
N ARG A 66 -4.07 -11.03 -15.50
CA ARG A 66 -3.94 -11.75 -14.23
C ARG A 66 -2.77 -12.71 -14.27
N PRO A 67 -1.84 -12.63 -13.31
CA PRO A 67 -0.85 -13.66 -13.13
C PRO A 67 -1.51 -14.95 -12.62
N LYS A 68 -0.92 -16.08 -12.99
CA LYS A 68 -1.43 -17.42 -12.66
C LYS A 68 -0.57 -18.11 -11.62
N TYR A 69 -1.06 -19.22 -11.13
CA TYR A 69 -0.29 -20.09 -10.24
C TYR A 69 1.11 -20.37 -10.81
N ASN A 70 2.12 -20.24 -9.96
CA ASN A 70 3.53 -20.45 -10.26
C ASN A 70 4.19 -19.40 -11.16
N ASP A 71 3.48 -18.32 -11.54
CA ASP A 71 4.10 -17.22 -12.25
C ASP A 71 5.07 -16.47 -11.33
N ASP A 72 6.24 -16.11 -11.86
CA ASP A 72 7.17 -15.18 -11.24
C ASP A 72 6.80 -13.76 -11.64
N ILE A 73 6.66 -12.90 -10.65
CA ILE A 73 6.31 -11.50 -10.85
C ILE A 73 7.31 -10.59 -10.13
N LYS A 74 7.53 -9.39 -10.68
CA LYS A 74 8.25 -8.32 -10.03
C LYS A 74 7.26 -7.25 -9.57
N VAL A 75 7.26 -6.95 -8.29
CA VAL A 75 6.40 -5.92 -7.70
C VAL A 75 7.25 -4.70 -7.39
N GLU A 76 6.83 -3.54 -7.86
CA GLU A 76 7.50 -2.26 -7.64
C GLU A 76 6.55 -1.28 -6.97
N THR A 77 7.08 -0.47 -6.05
CA THR A 77 6.33 0.60 -5.37
C THR A 77 7.20 1.82 -5.13
N TRP A 78 6.58 2.98 -5.10
CA TRP A 78 7.24 4.24 -4.76
C TRP A 78 6.27 5.21 -4.08
N SER A 79 6.81 6.07 -3.23
CA SER A 79 6.10 7.26 -2.79
C SER A 79 5.95 8.19 -4.00
N ARG A 80 4.73 8.57 -4.32
CA ARG A 80 4.46 9.48 -5.43
C ARG A 80 4.44 10.94 -4.96
N LYS A 81 3.79 11.17 -3.82
CA LYS A 81 3.56 12.51 -3.29
C LYS A 81 3.26 12.45 -1.80
N VAL A 82 3.75 13.43 -1.07
CA VAL A 82 3.40 13.64 0.34
C VAL A 82 2.74 15.01 0.46
N GLU A 83 1.53 15.05 1.04
CA GLU A 83 0.76 16.26 1.30
C GLU A 83 0.37 16.30 2.76
N ARG A 84 0.82 17.28 3.48
CA ARG A 84 0.42 17.63 4.85
C ARG A 84 -0.02 16.47 5.79
N LEU A 85 -1.10 15.77 5.46
CA LEU A 85 -1.65 14.63 6.22
C LEU A 85 -1.70 13.34 5.41
N TYR A 86 -1.50 13.40 4.10
CA TYR A 86 -1.68 12.29 3.19
C TYR A 86 -0.38 11.96 2.46
N ALA A 87 -0.09 10.66 2.34
CA ALA A 87 0.92 10.14 1.45
C ALA A 87 0.26 9.31 0.36
N TYR A 88 0.70 9.49 -0.87
CA TYR A 88 0.24 8.77 -2.04
C TYR A 88 1.35 7.84 -2.50
N ARG A 89 0.97 6.61 -2.80
CA ARG A 89 1.89 5.56 -3.19
C ARG A 89 1.37 4.86 -4.42
N ASP A 90 2.24 4.66 -5.39
CA ASP A 90 1.93 3.95 -6.60
C ASP A 90 2.63 2.59 -6.65
N PHE A 91 2.07 1.69 -7.45
CA PHE A 91 2.50 0.30 -7.61
C PHE A 91 2.41 -0.13 -9.05
N GLN A 92 3.33 -1.00 -9.44
CA GLN A 92 3.19 -1.78 -10.65
C GLN A 92 3.69 -3.20 -10.43
N ILE A 93 2.99 -4.16 -11.03
CA ILE A 93 3.40 -5.56 -11.07
C ILE A 93 3.76 -5.88 -12.51
N LYS A 94 4.90 -6.50 -12.70
CA LYS A 94 5.43 -6.93 -13.99
C LYS A 94 5.51 -8.45 -14.04
N ASP A 95 5.27 -9.01 -15.22
CA ASP A 95 5.55 -10.41 -15.50
C ASP A 95 7.07 -10.64 -15.70
N LYS A 96 7.46 -11.88 -15.90
CA LYS A 96 8.87 -12.26 -16.10
C LYS A 96 9.49 -11.65 -17.38
N GLU A 97 8.66 -11.29 -18.37
CA GLU A 97 9.08 -10.59 -19.57
C GLU A 97 9.24 -9.08 -19.38
N GLY A 98 8.85 -8.54 -18.19
CA GLY A 98 8.93 -7.13 -17.87
C GLY A 98 7.69 -6.32 -18.28
N ASN A 99 6.63 -6.96 -18.79
CA ASN A 99 5.39 -6.29 -19.13
C ASN A 99 4.62 -5.93 -17.87
N ILE A 100 4.05 -4.73 -17.82
CA ILE A 100 3.18 -4.30 -16.72
C ILE A 100 1.85 -5.05 -16.84
N ILE A 101 1.48 -5.80 -15.80
CA ILE A 101 0.27 -6.61 -15.73
C ILE A 101 -0.75 -6.12 -14.69
N VAL A 102 -0.30 -5.37 -13.69
CA VAL A 102 -1.18 -4.72 -12.71
C VAL A 102 -0.60 -3.35 -12.37
N ILE A 103 -1.46 -2.36 -12.21
CA ILE A 103 -1.12 -1.04 -11.67
C ILE A 103 -2.03 -0.70 -10.49
N GLY A 104 -1.50 0.06 -9.55
CA GLY A 104 -2.23 0.45 -8.35
C GLY A 104 -1.80 1.80 -7.82
N THR A 105 -2.72 2.48 -7.15
CA THR A 105 -2.42 3.66 -6.34
C THR A 105 -3.15 3.56 -5.00
N SER A 106 -2.54 4.10 -3.96
CA SER A 106 -3.11 4.10 -2.61
C SER A 106 -2.83 5.41 -1.90
N ARG A 107 -3.68 5.69 -0.90
CA ARG A 107 -3.54 6.85 -0.04
C ARG A 107 -3.44 6.42 1.41
N TRP A 108 -2.51 7.05 2.11
CA TRP A 108 -2.14 6.71 3.48
C TRP A 108 -2.17 7.94 4.37
N ILE A 109 -2.39 7.72 5.67
CA ILE A 109 -2.15 8.69 6.73
C ILE A 109 -1.13 8.15 7.71
N PHE A 110 -0.39 9.07 8.32
CA PHE A 110 0.54 8.76 9.39
C PHE A 110 -0.12 9.05 10.73
N VAL A 111 -0.07 8.10 11.65
CA VAL A 111 -0.84 8.16 12.92
C VAL A 111 0.10 8.06 14.11
N ASP A 112 -0.19 8.85 15.13
CA ASP A 112 0.34 8.65 16.47
C ASP A 112 -0.48 7.54 17.15
N THR A 113 0.17 6.42 17.49
CA THR A 113 -0.52 5.23 18.01
C THR A 113 -0.96 5.39 19.46
N ASP A 114 -0.25 6.19 20.27
CA ASP A 114 -0.62 6.47 21.65
C ASP A 114 -1.83 7.42 21.72
N ARG A 115 -1.78 8.50 20.89
CA ARG A 115 -2.84 9.50 20.85
C ARG A 115 -3.97 9.12 19.91
N ARG A 116 -3.82 8.06 19.10
CA ARG A 116 -4.79 7.54 18.14
C ARG A 116 -5.33 8.60 17.19
N ARG A 117 -4.44 9.45 16.67
CA ARG A 117 -4.83 10.54 15.76
C ARG A 117 -3.81 10.72 14.64
N PRO A 118 -4.25 11.19 13.46
CA PRO A 118 -3.34 11.56 12.39
C PRO A 118 -2.34 12.63 12.84
N VAL A 119 -1.12 12.51 12.36
CA VAL A 119 -0.07 13.51 12.55
C VAL A 119 0.36 14.08 11.21
N ARG A 120 0.81 15.32 11.24
CA ARG A 120 1.32 15.98 10.06
C ARG A 120 2.62 15.31 9.62
N LEU A 121 2.71 15.04 8.32
CA LEU A 121 3.94 14.58 7.71
C LEU A 121 4.91 15.77 7.59
N THR A 122 6.05 15.62 8.21
CA THR A 122 7.13 16.59 8.21
C THR A 122 8.12 16.28 7.08
N ALA A 123 8.93 17.24 6.68
CA ALA A 123 9.86 17.08 5.57
C ALA A 123 10.86 15.94 5.82
N ASP A 124 11.35 15.81 7.05
CA ASP A 124 12.28 14.74 7.46
C ASP A 124 11.71 13.32 7.22
N ILE A 125 10.39 13.11 7.41
CA ILE A 125 9.74 11.85 7.12
C ILE A 125 9.52 11.70 5.60
N ALA A 126 9.08 12.77 4.94
CA ALA A 126 8.80 12.74 3.51
C ALA A 126 10.05 12.46 2.68
N ASP A 127 11.18 13.08 3.06
CA ASP A 127 12.45 12.98 2.36
C ASP A 127 13.05 11.56 2.41
N LEU A 128 12.77 10.79 3.48
CA LEU A 128 13.21 9.39 3.58
C LEU A 128 12.69 8.50 2.45
N TYR A 129 11.53 8.84 1.89
CA TYR A 129 10.91 8.04 0.83
C TYR A 129 11.34 8.45 -0.58
N GLU A 130 12.09 9.55 -0.74
CA GLU A 130 12.56 10.05 -2.03
C GLU A 130 11.49 9.95 -3.12
N SER A 131 10.41 10.75 -2.95
CA SER A 131 9.20 10.64 -3.78
C SER A 131 9.48 10.81 -5.26
N GLU A 132 8.92 9.91 -6.08
CA GLU A 132 8.97 9.92 -7.55
C GLU A 132 7.78 10.71 -8.10
N THR A 133 7.86 12.04 -8.05
CA THR A 133 6.72 12.92 -8.36
C THR A 133 6.28 12.87 -9.82
N ASP A 134 7.20 12.56 -10.73
CA ASP A 134 6.94 12.54 -12.16
C ASP A 134 6.45 11.17 -12.67
N LYS A 135 6.48 10.15 -11.81
CA LYS A 135 6.06 8.80 -12.15
C LYS A 135 4.68 8.49 -11.57
N ASN A 136 3.66 8.58 -12.41
CA ASN A 136 2.27 8.27 -12.03
C ASN A 136 1.74 7.08 -12.84
N VAL A 137 1.07 6.13 -12.17
CA VAL A 137 0.43 5.00 -12.87
C VAL A 137 -0.96 5.34 -13.40
N PHE A 138 -1.63 6.34 -12.82
CA PHE A 138 -2.92 6.86 -13.26
C PHE A 138 -2.83 8.35 -13.54
N THR A 139 -3.22 8.77 -14.74
CA THR A 139 -3.08 10.16 -15.17
C THR A 139 -4.18 11.09 -14.63
N ASP A 140 -5.41 10.61 -14.36
CA ASP A 140 -6.54 11.51 -14.13
C ASP A 140 -7.60 11.01 -13.13
N ILE A 141 -7.19 10.48 -11.97
CA ILE A 141 -8.19 10.04 -11.00
C ILE A 141 -8.11 10.86 -9.73
N PRO A 142 -9.06 11.81 -9.56
CA PRO A 142 -9.23 12.45 -8.28
C PRO A 142 -9.66 11.38 -7.26
N ILE A 143 -8.78 11.02 -6.35
CA ILE A 143 -9.17 10.31 -5.14
C ILE A 143 -10.22 11.20 -4.47
N LYS A 144 -11.45 10.69 -4.32
CA LYS A 144 -12.59 11.49 -3.81
C LYS A 144 -12.20 12.14 -2.48
N LYS A 145 -12.23 13.47 -2.44
CA LYS A 145 -11.81 14.27 -1.27
C LYS A 145 -12.77 14.21 -0.07
N LYS A 146 -13.89 13.49 -0.18
CA LYS A 146 -14.92 13.43 0.87
C LYS A 146 -15.02 12.03 1.46
N TRP A 147 -14.19 11.75 2.45
CA TRP A 147 -14.49 10.72 3.44
C TRP A 147 -14.67 11.44 4.79
N LYS A 148 -15.86 11.36 5.39
CA LYS A 148 -15.99 11.59 6.82
C LYS A 148 -15.41 10.35 7.49
N ILE A 149 -14.28 10.50 8.16
CA ILE A 149 -13.78 9.46 9.07
C ILE A 149 -14.71 9.51 10.28
N LEU A 150 -15.68 8.61 10.33
CA LEU A 150 -16.65 8.56 11.43
C LEU A 150 -16.08 7.89 12.68
N SER A 151 -15.20 6.94 12.55
CA SER A 151 -14.33 6.39 13.60
C SER A 151 -13.39 5.36 12.99
N VAL A 152 -12.18 5.24 13.53
CA VAL A 152 -11.28 4.13 13.24
C VAL A 152 -11.08 3.39 14.56
N GLU A 153 -11.70 2.22 14.71
CA GLU A 153 -11.36 1.30 15.79
C GLU A 153 -10.16 0.46 15.37
N ILE A 154 -9.03 0.72 16.01
CA ILE A 154 -7.84 -0.09 15.87
C ILE A 154 -7.88 -1.15 16.95
N THR A 155 -8.26 -2.38 16.58
CA THR A 155 -8.17 -3.52 17.49
C THR A 155 -6.88 -4.28 17.22
N PHE A 156 -5.93 -4.17 18.13
CA PHE A 156 -4.75 -5.02 18.14
C PHE A 156 -5.11 -6.37 18.77
N LEU A 157 -5.54 -7.31 17.96
CA LEU A 157 -5.54 -8.72 18.35
C LEU A 157 -4.15 -9.27 18.07
N ARG A 158 -3.56 -9.97 19.03
CA ARG A 158 -2.22 -10.57 18.98
C ARG A 158 -1.92 -11.13 17.58
N ARG A 159 -1.08 -10.44 16.79
CA ARG A 159 -0.58 -10.77 15.46
C ARG A 159 -1.46 -10.50 14.23
N THR A 160 -2.59 -9.81 14.32
CA THR A 160 -3.38 -9.49 13.13
C THR A 160 -3.93 -8.07 13.25
N ILE A 161 -3.63 -7.21 12.27
CA ILE A 161 -4.28 -5.91 12.11
C ILE A 161 -5.56 -6.19 11.32
N VAL A 162 -6.71 -6.08 11.96
CA VAL A 162 -8.01 -6.21 11.29
C VAL A 162 -8.54 -4.80 11.01
N PHE A 163 -8.70 -4.47 9.74
CA PHE A 163 -9.43 -3.29 9.31
C PHE A 163 -10.91 -3.65 9.23
N LYS A 164 -11.75 -3.00 10.00
CA LYS A 164 -13.20 -3.03 9.83
C LYS A 164 -13.60 -1.78 9.05
N GLU A 165 -13.90 -1.94 7.76
CA GLU A 165 -14.66 -0.96 7.00
C GLU A 165 -16.14 -1.19 7.28
N GLU A 166 -16.82 -0.23 7.90
CA GLU A 166 -18.27 -0.11 7.78
C GLU A 166 -18.55 0.75 6.53
N ILE A 167 -18.92 0.09 5.46
CA ILE A 167 -19.49 0.73 4.28
C ILE A 167 -20.95 1.02 4.62
N LEU A 168 -21.27 2.28 4.90
CA LEU A 168 -22.66 2.75 4.86
C LEU A 168 -22.98 3.08 3.39
N ILE A 169 -23.92 2.31 2.85
CA ILE A 169 -24.57 2.52 1.56
C ILE A 169 -25.42 3.80 1.60
#